data_e376cbe64de83e4f283ad62f31f6416b
#
_entry.id   e376cbe64de83e4f283ad62f31f6416b
#
_cell.length_a   1.000
_cell.length_b   1.000
_cell.length_c   1.000
_cell.angle_alpha   90.00
_cell.angle_beta   90.00
_cell.angle_gamma   90.00
#
_symmetry.space_group_name_H-M   'P 1'
#
loop_
_entity.id
_entity.type
_entity.pdbx_description
1 polymer ?
#
loop_
_entity_poly.entity_id
_entity_poly.type
_entity_poly.pdbx_seq_one_letter_code
_entity_poly.pdbx_strand_id
1 'polypeptide(L)'
;MAQAQYAGTGRRKNAVARVRLVPGTGKITVNKKDLEEYIPHADLRLVINQPFAVTSTEGSYDVHVNVVGGGYAGQSGAIRHGIARALLQVDPDFRDSLKRAGLLTRDARMVERKKPGLKKARKASQFSKRSFERMTILSQSTFRGVLFY
;
A
#
# COMPACT_ATOMS: atom_id res chain seq x y z
N MET A 1 -32.12 19.27 -4.08
CA MET A 1 -31.34 19.49 -2.84
C MET A 1 -30.02 18.76 -2.97
N ALA A 2 -28.86 19.40 -2.65
CA ALA A 2 -27.56 18.75 -2.70
C ALA A 2 -27.47 17.74 -1.54
N GLN A 3 -27.17 16.46 -1.83
CA GLN A 3 -26.94 15.45 -0.82
C GLN A 3 -25.62 15.74 -0.10
N ALA A 4 -25.57 15.53 1.22
CA ALA A 4 -24.35 15.67 1.99
C ALA A 4 -23.30 14.67 1.48
N GLN A 5 -22.11 15.16 1.14
CA GLN A 5 -20.99 14.35 0.69
C GLN A 5 -19.79 14.58 1.59
N TYR A 6 -19.22 13.49 2.09
CA TYR A 6 -18.03 13.51 2.93
C TYR A 6 -16.87 12.91 2.16
N ALA A 7 -15.75 13.62 2.02
CA ALA A 7 -14.64 13.19 1.18
C ALA A 7 -13.39 12.85 2.01
N GLY A 8 -12.74 11.75 1.68
CA GLY A 8 -11.49 11.34 2.31
C GLY A 8 -10.50 10.81 1.28
N THR A 9 -9.23 11.19 1.40
CA THR A 9 -8.17 10.63 0.57
C THR A 9 -7.31 9.68 1.38
N GLY A 10 -7.20 8.42 0.93
CA GLY A 10 -6.32 7.43 1.54
C GLY A 10 -5.16 7.06 0.62
N ARG A 11 -4.04 6.64 1.22
CA ARG A 11 -2.84 6.24 0.48
C ARG A 11 -2.19 5.02 1.12
N ARG A 12 -1.75 4.06 0.30
CA ARG A 12 -0.93 2.93 0.73
C ARG A 12 -0.02 2.48 -0.40
N LYS A 13 1.28 2.28 -0.13
CA LYS A 13 2.29 2.03 -1.17
C LYS A 13 2.17 3.09 -2.29
N ASN A 14 1.97 2.66 -3.53
CA ASN A 14 1.77 3.56 -4.69
C ASN A 14 0.28 3.80 -4.99
N ALA A 15 -0.64 3.22 -4.22
CA ALA A 15 -2.07 3.39 -4.42
C ALA A 15 -2.58 4.67 -3.73
N VAL A 16 -3.43 5.41 -4.46
CA VAL A 16 -4.14 6.60 -3.98
C VAL A 16 -5.62 6.38 -4.20
N ALA A 17 -6.44 6.44 -3.15
CA ALA A 17 -7.89 6.33 -3.19
C ALA A 17 -8.53 7.65 -2.79
N ARG A 18 -9.41 8.17 -3.64
CA ARG A 18 -10.30 9.29 -3.33
C ARG A 18 -11.67 8.71 -3.03
N VAL A 19 -12.09 8.81 -1.80
CA VAL A 19 -13.33 8.24 -1.27
C VAL A 19 -14.34 9.35 -1.06
N ARG A 20 -15.59 9.13 -1.46
CA ARG A 20 -16.75 9.96 -1.15
C ARG A 20 -17.81 9.09 -0.49
N LEU A 21 -18.25 9.51 0.68
CA LEU A 21 -19.37 8.90 1.39
C LEU A 21 -20.63 9.72 1.16
N VAL A 22 -21.71 9.05 0.86
CA VAL A 22 -23.03 9.62 0.70
C VAL A 22 -24.00 8.81 1.58
N PRO A 23 -24.94 9.39 2.30
CA PRO A 23 -25.96 8.62 3.01
C PRO A 23 -26.68 7.67 2.05
N GLY A 24 -26.79 6.38 2.41
CA GLY A 24 -27.31 5.38 1.49
C GLY A 24 -27.53 4.01 2.11
N THR A 25 -27.33 2.97 1.33
CA THR A 25 -27.65 1.58 1.65
C THR A 25 -26.44 0.68 1.91
N GLY A 26 -25.23 1.23 1.89
CA GLY A 26 -24.00 0.46 2.11
C GLY A 26 -23.33 -0.05 0.83
N LYS A 27 -23.74 0.43 -0.35
CA LYS A 27 -23.15 0.01 -1.63
C LYS A 27 -21.78 0.63 -1.82
N ILE A 28 -20.75 -0.19 -2.13
CA ILE A 28 -19.38 0.27 -2.40
C ILE A 28 -19.09 0.12 -3.88
N THR A 29 -18.83 1.25 -4.54
CA THR A 29 -18.49 1.31 -5.97
C THR A 29 -17.06 1.82 -6.14
N VAL A 30 -16.20 1.04 -6.80
CA VAL A 30 -14.81 1.35 -7.06
C VAL A 30 -14.56 1.50 -8.57
N ASN A 31 -14.13 2.68 -9.00
CA ASN A 31 -13.89 2.98 -10.41
C ASN A 31 -15.08 2.60 -11.31
N LYS A 32 -16.31 2.92 -10.88
CA LYS A 32 -17.59 2.62 -11.54
C LYS A 32 -17.97 1.13 -11.61
N LYS A 33 -17.27 0.25 -10.91
CA LYS A 33 -17.56 -1.18 -10.77
C LYS A 33 -17.93 -1.52 -9.35
N ASP A 34 -18.71 -2.57 -9.13
CA ASP A 34 -19.01 -3.04 -7.79
C ASP A 34 -17.75 -3.59 -7.11
N LEU A 35 -17.69 -3.48 -5.78
CA LEU A 35 -16.53 -3.92 -5.00
C LEU A 35 -16.16 -5.37 -5.24
N GLU A 36 -17.15 -6.26 -5.39
CA GLU A 36 -16.93 -7.69 -5.62
C GLU A 36 -16.31 -7.99 -6.98
N GLU A 37 -16.74 -7.25 -8.00
CA GLU A 37 -16.16 -7.36 -9.34
C GLU A 37 -14.74 -6.80 -9.41
N TYR A 38 -14.50 -5.67 -8.72
CA TYR A 38 -13.22 -4.99 -8.76
C TYR A 38 -12.16 -5.67 -7.90
N ILE A 39 -12.53 -6.17 -6.70
CA ILE A 39 -11.64 -6.89 -5.77
C ILE A 39 -12.21 -8.29 -5.52
N PRO A 40 -11.75 -9.31 -6.26
CA PRO A 40 -12.24 -10.67 -6.13
C PRO A 40 -11.89 -11.34 -4.79
N HIS A 41 -10.83 -10.86 -4.11
CA HIS A 41 -10.33 -11.44 -2.86
C HIS A 41 -11.18 -11.02 -1.66
N ALA A 42 -11.86 -11.98 -1.01
CA ALA A 42 -12.72 -11.76 0.14
C ALA A 42 -11.98 -11.10 1.32
N ASP A 43 -10.76 -11.54 1.61
CA ASP A 43 -9.92 -10.98 2.70
C ASP A 43 -9.69 -9.49 2.53
N LEU A 44 -9.47 -9.04 1.29
CA LEU A 44 -9.24 -7.63 0.99
C LEU A 44 -10.53 -6.80 1.10
N ARG A 45 -11.69 -7.40 0.84
CA ARG A 45 -13.00 -6.76 1.06
C ARG A 45 -13.28 -6.57 2.55
N LEU A 46 -12.95 -7.56 3.39
CA LEU A 46 -13.03 -7.41 4.85
C LEU A 46 -12.16 -6.26 5.36
N VAL A 47 -10.94 -6.11 4.82
CA VAL A 47 -10.06 -4.98 5.18
C VAL A 47 -10.71 -3.63 4.85
N ILE A 48 -11.44 -3.52 3.74
CA ILE A 48 -12.12 -2.28 3.35
C ILE A 48 -13.25 -1.93 4.32
N ASN A 49 -13.99 -2.93 4.81
CA ASN A 49 -15.12 -2.75 5.70
C ASN A 49 -14.73 -2.47 7.17
N GLN A 50 -13.48 -2.73 7.57
CA GLN A 50 -13.02 -2.52 8.96
C GLN A 50 -13.41 -1.16 9.57
N PRO A 51 -13.30 0.00 8.89
CA PRO A 51 -13.70 1.28 9.48
C PRO A 51 -15.17 1.33 9.86
N PHE A 52 -16.05 0.76 9.04
CA PHE A 52 -17.50 0.72 9.32
C PHE A 52 -17.84 -0.19 10.48
N ALA A 53 -17.17 -1.35 10.59
CA ALA A 53 -17.33 -2.26 11.72
C ALA A 53 -16.93 -1.60 13.05
N VAL A 54 -15.81 -0.86 13.07
CA VAL A 54 -15.30 -0.17 14.27
C VAL A 54 -16.21 0.99 14.72
N THR A 55 -16.86 1.65 13.77
CA THR A 55 -17.79 2.78 14.04
C THR A 55 -19.24 2.37 14.14
N SER A 56 -19.56 1.07 13.94
CA SER A 56 -20.94 0.54 13.90
C SER A 56 -21.85 1.27 12.89
N THR A 57 -21.27 1.71 11.76
CA THR A 57 -21.99 2.44 10.69
C THR A 57 -22.17 1.60 9.43
N GLU A 58 -22.14 0.27 9.56
CA GLU A 58 -22.36 -0.62 8.43
C GLU A 58 -23.76 -0.39 7.81
N GLY A 59 -23.81 -0.32 6.48
CA GLY A 59 -25.06 -0.11 5.74
C GLY A 59 -25.63 1.32 5.73
N SER A 60 -25.02 2.27 6.43
CA SER A 60 -25.52 3.65 6.52
C SER A 60 -25.05 4.57 5.38
N TYR A 61 -23.98 4.21 4.70
CA TYR A 61 -23.34 5.06 3.70
C TYR A 61 -23.02 4.30 2.41
N ASP A 62 -23.34 4.89 1.28
CA ASP A 62 -22.83 4.47 -0.02
C ASP A 62 -21.44 5.07 -0.25
N VAL A 63 -20.54 4.27 -0.80
CA VAL A 63 -19.14 4.63 -0.97
C VAL A 63 -18.76 4.69 -2.43
N HIS A 64 -18.40 5.87 -2.91
CA HIS A 64 -17.88 6.05 -4.25
C HIS A 64 -16.35 6.27 -4.19
N VAL A 65 -15.60 5.38 -4.80
CA VAL A 65 -14.13 5.39 -4.76
C VAL A 65 -13.55 5.53 -6.16
N ASN A 66 -12.65 6.50 -6.30
CA ASN A 66 -11.73 6.55 -7.42
C ASN A 66 -10.34 6.18 -6.93
N VAL A 67 -9.82 5.02 -7.36
CA VAL A 67 -8.51 4.52 -6.97
C VAL A 67 -7.59 4.41 -8.17
N VAL A 68 -6.32 4.81 -7.98
CA VAL A 68 -5.28 4.75 -9.01
C VAL A 68 -3.98 4.21 -8.41
N GLY A 69 -3.20 3.50 -9.22
CA GLY A 69 -1.89 2.97 -8.86
C GLY A 69 -1.90 1.75 -7.95
N GLY A 70 -0.76 1.10 -7.84
CA GLY A 70 -0.57 -0.08 -7.00
C GLY A 70 -1.33 -1.33 -7.45
N GLY A 71 -1.34 -2.34 -6.61
CA GLY A 71 -2.10 -3.58 -6.78
C GLY A 71 -3.22 -3.69 -5.73
N TYR A 72 -4.04 -4.75 -5.80
CA TYR A 72 -5.22 -4.96 -4.96
C TYR A 72 -4.97 -4.75 -3.46
N ALA A 73 -3.90 -5.29 -2.90
CA ALA A 73 -3.57 -5.11 -1.48
C ALA A 73 -3.19 -3.67 -1.11
N GLY A 74 -2.57 -2.92 -2.03
CA GLY A 74 -2.29 -1.49 -1.86
C GLY A 74 -3.55 -0.65 -1.94
N GLN A 75 -4.39 -0.94 -2.93
CA GLN A 75 -5.65 -0.26 -3.17
C GLN A 75 -6.64 -0.47 -2.02
N SER A 76 -6.82 -1.72 -1.53
CA SER A 76 -7.68 -2.02 -0.38
C SER A 76 -7.28 -1.23 0.87
N GLY A 77 -5.96 -1.19 1.17
CA GLY A 77 -5.48 -0.40 2.30
C GLY A 77 -5.61 1.11 2.09
N ALA A 78 -5.50 1.60 0.85
CA ALA A 78 -5.74 3.01 0.54
C ALA A 78 -7.23 3.37 0.67
N ILE A 79 -8.13 2.49 0.20
CA ILE A 79 -9.58 2.66 0.33
C ILE A 79 -9.97 2.68 1.82
N ARG A 80 -9.50 1.70 2.61
CA ARG A 80 -9.71 1.65 4.07
C ARG A 80 -9.32 2.96 4.75
N HIS A 81 -8.11 3.45 4.48
CA HIS A 81 -7.63 4.71 5.05
C HIS A 81 -8.44 5.92 4.59
N GLY A 82 -8.91 5.92 3.33
CA GLY A 82 -9.80 6.97 2.80
C GLY A 82 -11.17 6.99 3.47
N ILE A 83 -11.78 5.82 3.68
CA ILE A 83 -13.06 5.68 4.40
C ILE A 83 -12.93 6.19 5.84
N ALA A 84 -11.90 5.74 6.56
CA ALA A 84 -11.67 6.19 7.95
C ALA A 84 -11.56 7.71 8.06
N ARG A 85 -10.87 8.36 7.10
CA ARG A 85 -10.77 9.83 7.06
C ARG A 85 -12.07 10.52 6.67
N ALA A 86 -12.88 9.93 5.81
CA ALA A 86 -14.18 10.46 5.44
C ALA A 86 -15.19 10.35 6.59
N LEU A 87 -15.17 9.27 7.36
CA LEU A 87 -15.99 9.10 8.56
C LEU A 87 -15.72 10.16 9.63
N LEU A 88 -14.49 10.66 9.75
CA LEU A 88 -14.16 11.78 10.64
C LEU A 88 -14.82 13.11 10.24
N GLN A 89 -15.22 13.26 8.98
CA GLN A 89 -15.97 14.43 8.53
C GLN A 89 -17.46 14.29 8.79
N VAL A 90 -17.93 13.04 8.91
CA VAL A 90 -19.33 12.73 9.29
C VAL A 90 -19.53 13.07 10.76
N ASP A 91 -18.68 12.49 11.61
CA ASP A 91 -18.74 12.65 13.04
C ASP A 91 -17.30 12.65 13.65
N PRO A 92 -16.89 13.72 14.31
CA PRO A 92 -15.59 13.79 14.96
C PRO A 92 -15.43 12.81 16.15
N ASP A 93 -16.52 12.33 16.76
CA ASP A 93 -16.49 11.39 17.88
C ASP A 93 -15.95 10.01 17.50
N PHE A 94 -16.00 9.64 16.22
CA PHE A 94 -15.38 8.41 15.71
C PHE A 94 -13.85 8.41 15.77
N ARG A 95 -13.24 9.55 16.08
CA ARG A 95 -11.77 9.69 16.06
C ARG A 95 -11.08 8.74 17.02
N ASP A 96 -11.57 8.59 18.23
CA ASP A 96 -10.92 7.76 19.24
C ASP A 96 -11.00 6.27 18.91
N SER A 97 -12.14 5.78 18.45
CA SER A 97 -12.33 4.40 18.02
C SER A 97 -11.44 4.05 16.80
N LEU A 98 -11.45 4.91 15.78
CA LEU A 98 -10.64 4.73 14.57
C LEU A 98 -9.12 4.84 14.85
N LYS A 99 -8.71 5.71 15.78
CA LYS A 99 -7.32 5.88 16.19
C LYS A 99 -6.81 4.67 16.98
N ARG A 100 -7.60 4.16 17.93
CA ARG A 100 -7.26 2.92 18.69
C ARG A 100 -7.12 1.72 17.76
N ALA A 101 -7.97 1.60 16.75
CA ALA A 101 -7.87 0.57 15.73
C ALA A 101 -6.73 0.78 14.71
N GLY A 102 -5.98 1.89 14.77
CA GLY A 102 -4.85 2.19 13.88
C GLY A 102 -5.27 2.54 12.44
N LEU A 103 -6.54 2.85 12.18
CA LEU A 103 -7.08 3.07 10.83
C LEU A 103 -6.78 4.46 10.28
N LEU A 104 -6.45 5.42 11.13
CA LEU A 104 -6.11 6.80 10.75
C LEU A 104 -4.64 6.97 10.36
N THR A 105 -3.78 6.03 10.75
CA THR A 105 -2.35 6.10 10.46
C THR A 105 -2.06 5.53 9.08
N ARG A 106 -1.31 6.29 8.26
CA ARG A 106 -0.83 5.78 6.97
C ARG A 106 0.23 4.70 7.19
N ASP A 107 0.06 3.54 6.54
CA ASP A 107 1.11 2.52 6.45
C ASP A 107 2.21 2.99 5.49
N ALA A 108 3.39 3.31 6.04
CA ALA A 108 4.54 3.83 5.29
C ALA A 108 5.33 2.72 4.58
N ARG A 109 5.06 1.42 4.82
CA ARG A 109 5.81 0.31 4.24
C ARG A 109 5.66 0.28 2.73
N MET A 110 6.82 0.39 2.04
CA MET A 110 6.94 0.28 0.58
C MET A 110 8.00 -0.76 0.23
N VAL A 111 8.15 -1.08 -1.06
CA VAL A 111 9.24 -1.93 -1.54
C VAL A 111 10.56 -1.19 -1.32
N GLU A 112 11.48 -1.84 -0.60
CA GLU A 112 12.80 -1.29 -0.33
C GLU A 112 13.63 -1.29 -1.64
N ARG A 113 14.34 -0.19 -1.89
CA ARG A 113 15.17 -0.02 -3.08
C ARG A 113 16.34 -1.03 -3.09
N LYS A 114 16.58 -1.65 -4.24
CA LYS A 114 17.79 -2.46 -4.46
C LYS A 114 19.03 -1.60 -4.23
N LYS A 115 20.01 -2.13 -3.49
CA LYS A 115 21.30 -1.46 -3.23
C LYS A 115 22.39 -2.03 -4.15
N PRO A 116 23.39 -1.23 -4.54
CA PRO A 116 24.53 -1.73 -5.28
C PRO A 116 25.25 -2.82 -4.48
N GLY A 117 25.86 -3.79 -5.17
CA GLY A 117 26.55 -4.91 -4.54
C GLY A 117 25.65 -6.03 -3.98
N LEU A 118 24.33 -5.84 -3.89
CA LEU A 118 23.38 -6.84 -3.44
C LEU A 118 22.53 -7.38 -4.59
N LYS A 119 22.01 -8.61 -4.46
CA LYS A 119 21.07 -9.21 -5.44
C LYS A 119 19.66 -8.62 -5.35
N LYS A 120 19.21 -8.28 -4.13
CA LYS A 120 17.96 -7.56 -3.82
C LYS A 120 18.27 -6.41 -2.85
N ALA A 121 17.25 -5.86 -2.18
CA ALA A 121 17.45 -4.78 -1.21
C ALA A 121 18.45 -5.14 -0.09
N ARG A 122 18.38 -6.39 0.41
CA ARG A 122 19.21 -6.89 1.53
C ARG A 122 19.90 -8.23 1.23
N LYS A 123 19.55 -8.92 0.14
CA LYS A 123 20.12 -10.23 -0.20
C LYS A 123 21.51 -10.03 -0.79
N ALA A 124 22.53 -10.42 -0.04
CA ALA A 124 23.91 -10.47 -0.52
C ALA A 124 24.10 -11.59 -1.55
N SER A 125 25.16 -11.47 -2.38
CA SER A 125 25.63 -12.59 -3.20
C SER A 125 26.30 -13.63 -2.29
N GLN A 126 26.20 -14.89 -2.69
CA GLN A 126 26.91 -15.95 -1.99
C GLN A 126 28.41 -15.76 -2.18
N PHE A 127 29.17 -15.82 -1.08
CA PHE A 127 30.62 -15.81 -1.12
C PHE A 127 31.10 -17.11 -1.76
N SER A 128 31.99 -17.01 -2.77
CA SER A 128 32.63 -18.15 -3.39
C SER A 128 34.16 -17.96 -3.28
N LYS A 129 34.84 -18.82 -2.53
CA LYS A 129 36.28 -18.79 -2.33
C LYS A 129 37.05 -18.87 -3.67
N ARG A 130 36.55 -19.66 -4.61
CA ARG A 130 37.18 -19.83 -5.96
C ARG A 130 37.14 -18.55 -6.81
N SER A 131 36.18 -17.67 -6.64
CA SER A 131 36.15 -16.41 -7.39
C SER A 131 37.17 -15.41 -6.91
N PHE A 132 37.53 -15.45 -5.62
CA PHE A 132 38.59 -14.60 -5.07
C PHE A 132 39.99 -15.03 -5.55
N GLU A 133 40.27 -16.33 -5.60
CA GLU A 133 41.54 -16.86 -6.12
C GLU A 133 41.75 -16.50 -7.60
N ARG A 134 40.68 -16.53 -8.43
CA ARG A 134 40.78 -16.11 -9.84
C ARG A 134 41.14 -14.62 -10.00
N MET A 135 40.56 -13.75 -9.18
CA MET A 135 40.91 -12.32 -9.22
C MET A 135 42.36 -12.06 -8.78
N THR A 136 42.86 -12.80 -7.80
CA THR A 136 44.24 -12.67 -7.31
C THR A 136 45.26 -13.16 -8.37
N ILE A 137 44.95 -14.26 -9.07
CA ILE A 137 45.81 -14.80 -10.15
C ILE A 137 45.87 -13.83 -11.34
N LEU A 138 44.74 -13.21 -11.73
CA LEU A 138 44.69 -12.23 -12.81
C LEU A 138 45.50 -10.96 -12.47
N SER A 139 45.45 -10.49 -11.20
CA SER A 139 46.26 -9.34 -10.77
C SER A 139 47.75 -9.63 -10.76
N GLN A 140 48.15 -10.85 -10.42
CA GLN A 140 49.57 -11.23 -10.43
C GLN A 140 50.13 -11.45 -11.84
N SER A 141 49.31 -11.92 -12.79
CA SER A 141 49.75 -12.09 -14.19
C SER A 141 49.94 -10.74 -14.90
N THR A 142 49.20 -9.72 -14.54
CA THR A 142 49.35 -8.36 -15.12
C THR A 142 50.62 -7.65 -14.61
N PHE A 143 51.11 -7.97 -13.40
CA PHE A 143 52.30 -7.38 -12.84
C PHE A 143 53.63 -8.03 -13.32
N ARG A 144 53.58 -9.26 -13.89
CA ARG A 144 54.77 -9.94 -14.42
C ARG A 144 55.15 -9.53 -15.83
N GLY A 145 54.34 -8.73 -16.52
CA GLY A 145 54.56 -8.32 -17.91
C GLY A 145 55.26 -6.99 -18.12
N VAL A 146 55.70 -6.28 -17.06
CA VAL A 146 56.25 -4.91 -17.18
C VAL A 146 57.73 -4.81 -16.74
N LEU A 147 58.42 -5.92 -16.59
CA LEU A 147 59.88 -5.87 -16.27
C LEU A 147 60.69 -6.65 -17.31
N PHE A 148 60.71 -6.15 -18.54
CA PHE A 148 61.79 -6.40 -19.51
C PHE A 148 61.65 -5.38 -20.65
N TYR A 149 62.27 -4.22 -20.51
CA TYR A 149 63.06 -3.49 -21.48
C TYR A 149 63.75 -2.33 -20.76
#